data_a398ea8aa051ac986c6fed80e29bb59d
#
_entry.id   a398ea8aa051ac986c6fed80e29bb59d
#
_cell.length_a   1.000
_cell.length_b   1.000
_cell.length_c   1.000
_cell.angle_alpha   90.00
_cell.angle_beta   90.00
_cell.angle_gamma   90.00
#
_symmetry.space_group_name_H-M   'P 1'
#
loop_
_entity.id
_entity.type
_entity.pdbx_description
1 polymer ?
#
loop_
_entity_poly.entity_id
_entity_poly.type
_entity_poly.pdbx_seq_one_letter_code
_entity_poly.pdbx_strand_id
1 'polypeptide(L)'
;GSNSVASGMQSHAEGSYTIANNESGHAGGRYNKEMAESGGDSSAGDAFVIGNGTVNSRSNAFRVTFSGAVYGTSAFQTSGADYAEFFEWADENPEGQDRIGRFVTLDGKKIKVAEPGDYILGIISGNPCIVGNADEDWLGRWVHDDFGRFVKEYLEEVETEIQLPDGLADDELPLWMMENRVEERDGKYIQATTVVADHETPSWRYKANPDYDLTKPYIERKDRQEWDYVGMMGVLAVWDDGSCQVNGFCQVATGGIATAAEGYIPGLTYRVIERVADNIIKVVFR
;
A
#
# COMPACT_ATOMS: atom_id res chain seq x y z
N GLY A 1 -24.70 13.51 -14.22
CA GLY A 1 -25.46 12.24 -14.20
C GLY A 1 -26.97 12.47 -14.09
N SER A 2 -27.76 11.42 -14.33
CA SER A 2 -29.21 11.51 -14.18
C SER A 2 -29.59 11.41 -12.70
N ASN A 3 -30.23 12.46 -12.16
CA ASN A 3 -30.68 12.53 -10.76
C ASN A 3 -29.58 12.22 -9.73
N SER A 4 -28.34 12.54 -10.04
CA SER A 4 -27.20 12.42 -9.12
C SER A 4 -27.05 13.70 -8.30
N VAL A 5 -26.67 13.55 -7.03
CA VAL A 5 -26.57 14.65 -6.05
C VAL A 5 -25.17 14.66 -5.45
N ALA A 6 -24.48 15.79 -5.60
CA ALA A 6 -23.24 16.10 -4.89
C ALA A 6 -23.56 17.17 -3.84
N SER A 7 -23.76 16.76 -2.58
CA SER A 7 -24.13 17.65 -1.48
C SER A 7 -22.99 17.92 -0.50
N GLY A 8 -21.94 17.11 -0.53
CA GLY A 8 -20.72 17.35 0.25
C GLY A 8 -19.90 18.50 -0.34
N MET A 9 -19.21 19.26 0.50
CA MET A 9 -18.30 20.30 0.04
C MET A 9 -17.21 19.67 -0.86
N GLN A 10 -16.93 20.25 -2.03
CA GLN A 10 -15.97 19.74 -3.01
C GLN A 10 -16.23 18.30 -3.50
N SER A 11 -17.47 17.78 -3.32
CA SER A 11 -17.82 16.42 -3.73
C SER A 11 -18.18 16.34 -5.21
N HIS A 12 -18.12 15.13 -5.78
CA HIS A 12 -18.48 14.84 -7.16
C HIS A 12 -19.40 13.61 -7.25
N ALA A 13 -20.49 13.73 -8.02
CA ALA A 13 -21.43 12.64 -8.26
C ALA A 13 -21.72 12.48 -9.76
N GLU A 14 -21.51 11.27 -10.28
CA GLU A 14 -21.79 10.93 -11.67
C GLU A 14 -22.57 9.61 -11.79
N GLY A 15 -23.17 9.38 -12.97
CA GLY A 15 -23.95 8.17 -13.20
C GLY A 15 -25.45 8.38 -13.01
N SER A 16 -26.15 7.45 -12.35
CA SER A 16 -27.61 7.47 -12.21
C SER A 16 -28.04 7.33 -10.75
N TYR A 17 -28.72 8.35 -10.22
CA TYR A 17 -29.21 8.38 -8.84
C TYR A 17 -28.12 8.15 -7.79
N THR A 18 -26.91 8.63 -8.06
CA THR A 18 -25.78 8.58 -7.12
C THR A 18 -25.83 9.72 -6.12
N ILE A 19 -25.25 9.52 -4.95
CA ILE A 19 -25.20 10.51 -3.86
C ILE A 19 -23.77 10.58 -3.36
N ALA A 20 -23.15 11.75 -3.47
CA ALA A 20 -21.88 12.10 -2.86
C ALA A 20 -22.13 13.17 -1.78
N ASN A 21 -22.35 12.71 -0.55
CA ASN A 21 -22.71 13.55 0.60
C ASN A 21 -21.53 13.90 1.51
N ASN A 22 -20.38 13.24 1.35
CA ASN A 22 -19.16 13.57 2.08
C ASN A 22 -18.40 14.74 1.46
N GLU A 23 -17.70 15.50 2.28
CA GLU A 23 -16.69 16.43 1.83
C GLU A 23 -15.63 15.71 1.00
N SER A 24 -15.27 16.29 -0.15
CA SER A 24 -14.29 15.73 -1.11
C SER A 24 -14.59 14.30 -1.60
N GLY A 25 -15.78 13.77 -1.35
CA GLY A 25 -16.20 12.43 -1.74
C GLY A 25 -16.57 12.33 -3.23
N HIS A 26 -16.29 11.18 -3.84
CA HIS A 26 -16.67 10.87 -5.21
C HIS A 26 -17.59 9.64 -5.27
N ALA A 27 -18.77 9.79 -5.89
CA ALA A 27 -19.73 8.71 -6.10
C ALA A 27 -20.03 8.51 -7.60
N GLY A 28 -19.82 7.28 -8.08
CA GLY A 28 -20.12 6.88 -9.46
C GLY A 28 -21.06 5.70 -9.55
N GLY A 29 -21.42 5.31 -10.79
CA GLY A 29 -22.28 4.15 -11.05
C GLY A 29 -23.77 4.44 -10.91
N ARG A 30 -24.50 3.66 -10.11
CA ARG A 30 -25.95 3.84 -9.94
C ARG A 30 -26.43 3.47 -8.55
N TYR A 31 -27.35 4.25 -7.99
CA TYR A 31 -28.03 3.97 -6.73
C TYR A 31 -27.06 3.49 -5.63
N ASN A 32 -25.93 4.19 -5.42
CA ASN A 32 -25.03 3.89 -4.33
C ASN A 32 -25.72 4.14 -2.98
N LYS A 33 -25.28 3.46 -1.93
CA LYS A 33 -25.61 3.85 -0.54
C LYS A 33 -25.02 5.25 -0.30
N GLU A 34 -25.65 6.01 0.55
CA GLU A 34 -25.02 7.24 1.05
C GLU A 34 -23.62 6.92 1.57
N MET A 35 -22.70 7.83 1.28
CA MET A 35 -21.32 7.67 1.71
C MET A 35 -21.25 7.79 3.23
N ALA A 36 -20.49 6.92 3.89
CA ALA A 36 -20.29 7.00 5.32
C ALA A 36 -19.58 8.31 5.68
N GLU A 37 -20.15 9.08 6.59
CA GLU A 37 -19.55 10.32 7.09
C GLU A 37 -18.37 9.99 8.01
N SER A 38 -17.43 10.89 8.08
CA SER A 38 -16.21 10.73 8.88
C SER A 38 -16.43 10.90 10.40
N GLY A 39 -17.62 11.34 10.83
CA GLY A 39 -17.95 11.47 12.25
C GLY A 39 -16.96 12.32 13.08
N GLY A 40 -16.27 13.29 12.44
CA GLY A 40 -15.23 14.11 13.07
C GLY A 40 -13.80 13.61 12.83
N ASP A 41 -13.62 12.37 12.36
CA ASP A 41 -12.34 11.87 11.83
C ASP A 41 -12.45 11.80 10.30
N SER A 42 -11.86 12.77 9.61
CA SER A 42 -11.89 12.88 8.14
C SER A 42 -11.32 11.64 7.43
N SER A 43 -10.55 10.81 8.12
CA SER A 43 -9.97 9.58 7.56
C SER A 43 -10.93 8.39 7.51
N ALA A 44 -12.00 8.38 8.31
CA ALA A 44 -12.93 7.25 8.42
C ALA A 44 -14.03 7.24 7.34
N GLY A 45 -14.30 8.38 6.71
CA GLY A 45 -15.34 8.53 5.69
C GLY A 45 -14.99 7.87 4.35
N ASP A 46 -16.01 7.66 3.52
CA ASP A 46 -15.84 7.16 2.14
C ASP A 46 -15.28 8.26 1.24
N ALA A 47 -14.13 8.03 0.62
CA ALA A 47 -13.52 8.92 -0.38
C ALA A 47 -14.05 8.64 -1.79
N PHE A 48 -14.26 7.36 -2.12
CA PHE A 48 -14.70 6.92 -3.44
C PHE A 48 -15.68 5.76 -3.34
N VAL A 49 -16.80 5.85 -4.08
CA VAL A 49 -17.84 4.81 -4.07
C VAL A 49 -18.32 4.52 -5.49
N ILE A 50 -18.44 3.25 -5.86
CA ILE A 50 -19.14 2.79 -7.06
C ILE A 50 -20.43 2.08 -6.66
N GLY A 51 -21.57 2.70 -6.96
CA GLY A 51 -22.89 2.12 -6.74
C GLY A 51 -23.26 1.07 -7.80
N ASN A 52 -23.89 0.00 -7.36
CA ASN A 52 -24.48 -1.03 -8.23
C ASN A 52 -25.94 -1.34 -7.86
N GLY A 53 -26.58 -0.44 -7.13
CA GLY A 53 -27.93 -0.59 -6.63
C GLY A 53 -29.02 -0.46 -7.68
N THR A 54 -30.27 -0.48 -7.20
CA THR A 54 -31.48 -0.29 -7.98
C THR A 54 -32.37 0.75 -7.31
N VAL A 55 -33.47 1.15 -7.98
CA VAL A 55 -34.47 2.08 -7.42
C VAL A 55 -35.05 1.60 -6.07
N ASN A 56 -35.15 0.29 -5.88
CA ASN A 56 -35.70 -0.32 -4.66
C ASN A 56 -34.65 -0.67 -3.60
N SER A 57 -33.36 -0.68 -3.95
CA SER A 57 -32.31 -1.08 -3.04
C SER A 57 -30.98 -0.47 -3.45
N ARG A 58 -30.52 0.50 -2.66
CA ARG A 58 -29.20 1.10 -2.84
C ARG A 58 -28.12 0.14 -2.38
N SER A 59 -27.02 0.06 -3.15
CA SER A 59 -25.86 -0.77 -2.81
C SER A 59 -24.57 -0.26 -3.45
N ASN A 60 -23.43 -0.66 -2.88
CA ASN A 60 -22.09 -0.34 -3.39
C ASN A 60 -21.40 -1.61 -3.87
N ALA A 61 -20.87 -1.61 -5.09
CA ALA A 61 -19.98 -2.65 -5.59
C ALA A 61 -18.56 -2.50 -5.01
N PHE A 62 -18.13 -1.26 -4.84
CA PHE A 62 -16.77 -0.92 -4.45
C PHE A 62 -16.75 0.40 -3.68
N ARG A 63 -15.88 0.50 -2.68
CA ARG A 63 -15.61 1.76 -1.98
C ARG A 63 -14.18 1.81 -1.45
N VAL A 64 -13.65 3.02 -1.37
CA VAL A 64 -12.37 3.35 -0.74
C VAL A 64 -12.62 4.43 0.30
N THR A 65 -12.04 4.28 1.49
CA THR A 65 -12.08 5.29 2.54
C THR A 65 -10.92 6.27 2.41
N PHE A 66 -11.00 7.43 3.05
CA PHE A 66 -9.89 8.39 3.13
C PHE A 66 -8.67 7.80 3.87
N SER A 67 -8.85 6.78 4.71
CA SER A 67 -7.75 6.03 5.34
C SER A 67 -7.10 5.00 4.42
N GLY A 68 -7.55 4.85 3.18
CA GLY A 68 -7.02 3.89 2.20
C GLY A 68 -7.59 2.48 2.30
N ALA A 69 -8.56 2.20 3.21
CA ALA A 69 -9.21 0.89 3.24
C ALA A 69 -10.09 0.68 2.00
N VAL A 70 -9.95 -0.49 1.35
CA VAL A 70 -10.65 -0.86 0.12
C VAL A 70 -11.64 -1.98 0.39
N TYR A 71 -12.88 -1.82 -0.07
CA TYR A 71 -13.96 -2.78 0.10
C TYR A 71 -14.61 -3.11 -1.24
N GLY A 72 -14.66 -4.39 -1.58
CA GLY A 72 -15.39 -4.92 -2.73
C GLY A 72 -16.48 -5.89 -2.29
N THR A 73 -17.58 -5.97 -3.02
CA THR A 73 -18.67 -6.96 -2.76
C THR A 73 -18.42 -8.30 -3.42
N SER A 74 -17.34 -8.44 -4.20
CA SER A 74 -16.94 -9.67 -4.86
C SER A 74 -15.43 -9.86 -4.74
N ALA A 75 -14.95 -11.06 -5.07
CA ALA A 75 -13.53 -11.37 -5.10
C ALA A 75 -12.78 -10.50 -6.12
N PHE A 76 -11.56 -10.10 -5.78
CA PHE A 76 -10.62 -9.54 -6.76
C PHE A 76 -10.17 -10.66 -7.70
N GLN A 77 -10.30 -10.43 -9.00
CA GLN A 77 -9.90 -11.36 -10.05
C GLN A 77 -8.70 -10.79 -10.79
N THR A 78 -7.61 -11.53 -10.81
CA THR A 78 -6.36 -11.16 -11.48
C THR A 78 -5.89 -12.29 -12.38
N SER A 79 -4.92 -12.03 -13.26
CA SER A 79 -4.25 -13.06 -14.06
C SER A 79 -3.15 -13.80 -13.30
N GLY A 80 -2.66 -13.24 -12.19
CA GLY A 80 -1.67 -13.87 -11.33
C GLY A 80 -2.28 -14.97 -10.46
N ALA A 81 -1.48 -15.90 -10.00
CA ALA A 81 -1.93 -17.09 -9.27
C ALA A 81 -1.28 -17.27 -7.89
N ASP A 82 -0.40 -16.35 -7.48
CA ASP A 82 0.31 -16.43 -6.21
C ASP A 82 0.27 -15.12 -5.41
N TYR A 83 0.36 -15.24 -4.09
CA TYR A 83 0.69 -14.15 -3.19
C TYR A 83 2.19 -14.03 -3.08
N ALA A 84 2.71 -12.83 -3.27
CA ALA A 84 4.14 -12.54 -3.16
C ALA A 84 4.42 -11.33 -2.26
N GLU A 85 5.63 -11.26 -1.77
CA GLU A 85 6.18 -10.08 -1.07
C GLU A 85 7.52 -9.70 -1.66
N PHE A 86 7.86 -8.41 -1.61
CA PHE A 86 9.19 -7.96 -1.97
C PHE A 86 10.21 -8.30 -0.91
N PHE A 87 11.35 -8.87 -1.37
CA PHE A 87 12.54 -9.09 -0.57
C PHE A 87 13.77 -8.56 -1.28
N GLU A 88 14.69 -8.04 -0.50
CA GLU A 88 15.98 -7.56 -0.98
C GLU A 88 16.98 -8.72 -1.11
N TRP A 89 17.73 -8.76 -2.21
CA TRP A 89 18.80 -9.74 -2.41
C TRP A 89 20.02 -9.44 -1.51
N ALA A 90 20.59 -10.48 -0.90
CA ALA A 90 21.77 -10.35 -0.05
C ALA A 90 23.01 -9.89 -0.83
N ASP A 91 23.10 -10.24 -2.11
CA ASP A 91 24.15 -9.83 -3.03
C ASP A 91 23.80 -8.56 -3.83
N GLU A 92 22.65 -7.91 -3.55
CA GLU A 92 22.17 -6.69 -4.20
C GLU A 92 21.96 -6.82 -5.73
N ASN A 93 22.09 -8.02 -6.29
CA ASN A 93 21.93 -8.32 -7.72
C ASN A 93 22.60 -7.29 -8.64
N PRO A 94 23.90 -6.99 -8.49
CA PRO A 94 24.56 -5.85 -9.14
C PRO A 94 24.60 -5.94 -10.66
N GLU A 95 24.41 -7.13 -11.22
CA GLU A 95 24.36 -7.39 -12.67
C GLU A 95 22.94 -7.34 -13.24
N GLY A 96 21.91 -7.13 -12.39
CA GLY A 96 20.50 -7.12 -12.79
C GLY A 96 20.06 -8.45 -13.43
N GLN A 97 20.50 -9.57 -12.86
CA GLN A 97 20.17 -10.91 -13.39
C GLN A 97 18.68 -11.18 -13.21
N ASP A 98 18.05 -11.72 -14.24
CA ASP A 98 16.69 -12.27 -14.16
C ASP A 98 16.73 -13.60 -13.37
N ARG A 99 16.14 -13.59 -12.18
CA ARG A 99 16.09 -14.73 -11.26
C ARG A 99 14.68 -15.32 -11.10
N ILE A 100 13.73 -14.91 -11.96
CA ILE A 100 12.37 -15.46 -11.97
C ILE A 100 12.42 -16.99 -12.08
N GLY A 101 11.58 -17.65 -11.25
CA GLY A 101 11.50 -19.10 -11.21
C GLY A 101 12.62 -19.81 -10.43
N ARG A 102 13.39 -19.07 -9.63
CA ARG A 102 14.36 -19.65 -8.68
C ARG A 102 13.73 -19.80 -7.30
N PHE A 103 14.02 -20.93 -6.65
CA PHE A 103 13.77 -21.09 -5.22
C PHE A 103 14.73 -20.20 -4.42
N VAL A 104 14.21 -19.58 -3.37
CA VAL A 104 14.99 -18.70 -2.49
C VAL A 104 14.85 -19.08 -1.02
N THR A 105 15.90 -18.78 -0.26
CA THR A 105 15.97 -18.90 1.19
C THR A 105 16.34 -17.56 1.82
N LEU A 106 16.23 -17.48 3.14
CA LEU A 106 16.61 -16.28 3.90
C LEU A 106 18.11 -16.25 4.22
N ASP A 107 18.66 -15.04 4.19
CA ASP A 107 19.93 -14.66 4.77
C ASP A 107 19.72 -13.43 5.65
N GLY A 108 19.42 -13.64 6.92
CA GLY A 108 18.90 -12.59 7.81
C GLY A 108 17.54 -12.08 7.36
N LYS A 109 17.48 -10.80 6.97
CA LYS A 109 16.26 -10.14 6.42
C LYS A 109 16.20 -10.19 4.89
N LYS A 110 17.29 -10.58 4.25
CA LYS A 110 17.43 -10.60 2.79
C LYS A 110 17.27 -12.03 2.27
N ILE A 111 17.18 -12.15 0.95
CA ILE A 111 17.10 -13.45 0.27
C ILE A 111 18.37 -13.78 -0.49
N LYS A 112 18.58 -15.06 -0.69
CA LYS A 112 19.56 -15.61 -1.64
C LYS A 112 18.94 -16.82 -2.36
N VAL A 113 19.55 -17.21 -3.49
CA VAL A 113 19.18 -18.44 -4.19
C VAL A 113 19.35 -19.62 -3.24
N ALA A 114 18.34 -20.48 -3.19
CA ALA A 114 18.35 -21.64 -2.29
C ALA A 114 19.22 -22.78 -2.83
N GLU A 115 19.83 -23.50 -1.92
CA GLU A 115 20.59 -24.73 -2.18
C GLU A 115 19.89 -25.95 -1.55
N PRO A 116 20.24 -27.19 -1.96
CA PRO A 116 19.66 -28.39 -1.39
C PRO A 116 19.79 -28.44 0.14
N GLY A 117 18.65 -28.60 0.83
CA GLY A 117 18.58 -28.67 2.28
C GLY A 117 18.34 -27.34 2.98
N ASP A 118 18.31 -26.24 2.27
CA ASP A 118 17.92 -24.94 2.83
C ASP A 118 16.42 -24.91 3.20
N TYR A 119 16.08 -24.06 4.17
CA TYR A 119 14.70 -23.64 4.37
C TYR A 119 14.24 -22.83 3.16
N ILE A 120 13.10 -23.20 2.57
CA ILE A 120 12.61 -22.52 1.38
C ILE A 120 11.56 -21.47 1.77
N LEU A 121 11.89 -20.21 1.55
CA LEU A 121 10.97 -19.08 1.74
C LEU A 121 9.90 -19.05 0.63
N GLY A 122 10.32 -19.21 -0.61
CA GLY A 122 9.43 -19.11 -1.77
C GLY A 122 10.16 -19.31 -3.09
N ILE A 123 9.51 -18.87 -4.15
CA ILE A 123 10.01 -18.88 -5.54
C ILE A 123 9.89 -17.47 -6.09
N ILE A 124 10.89 -16.98 -6.81
CA ILE A 124 10.78 -15.67 -7.46
C ILE A 124 9.64 -15.70 -8.48
N SER A 125 8.61 -14.87 -8.24
CA SER A 125 7.40 -14.82 -9.06
C SER A 125 7.54 -13.81 -10.20
N GLY A 126 7.03 -14.16 -11.38
CA GLY A 126 6.99 -13.25 -12.53
C GLY A 126 5.64 -12.53 -12.69
N ASN A 127 4.57 -12.99 -12.01
CA ASN A 127 3.22 -12.42 -12.16
C ASN A 127 2.35 -12.75 -10.93
N PRO A 128 2.63 -12.14 -9.77
CA PRO A 128 1.81 -12.36 -8.58
C PRO A 128 0.42 -11.76 -8.70
N CYS A 129 -0.56 -12.33 -8.00
CA CYS A 129 -1.91 -11.77 -7.94
C CYS A 129 -2.07 -10.68 -6.86
N ILE A 130 -1.28 -10.77 -5.80
CA ILE A 130 -1.21 -9.79 -4.71
C ILE A 130 0.25 -9.64 -4.31
N VAL A 131 0.66 -8.41 -4.07
CA VAL A 131 2.02 -8.08 -3.65
C VAL A 131 1.99 -7.38 -2.29
N GLY A 132 2.64 -7.98 -1.32
CA GLY A 132 2.94 -7.36 -0.03
C GLY A 132 4.30 -6.67 -0.01
N ASN A 133 4.55 -5.87 1.03
CA ASN A 133 5.81 -5.16 1.23
C ASN A 133 6.27 -4.36 -0.01
N ALA A 134 5.31 -3.74 -0.70
CA ALA A 134 5.52 -3.14 -2.02
C ALA A 134 6.26 -1.81 -1.97
N ASP A 135 6.56 -1.25 -0.80
CA ASP A 135 7.23 0.03 -0.68
C ASP A 135 6.55 1.09 -1.56
N GLU A 136 5.48 1.63 -1.08
CA GLU A 136 4.91 2.80 -1.69
C GLU A 136 5.84 3.99 -1.45
N ASP A 137 5.75 5.01 -2.29
CA ASP A 137 6.26 6.36 -2.32
C ASP A 137 6.73 6.96 -0.98
N TRP A 138 6.29 6.41 0.11
CA TRP A 138 6.40 6.98 1.44
C TRP A 138 7.13 6.10 2.44
N LEU A 139 7.62 4.94 2.04
CA LEU A 139 8.35 4.06 2.94
C LEU A 139 9.61 4.77 3.45
N GLY A 140 9.75 4.83 4.75
CA GLY A 140 10.80 5.60 5.40
C GLY A 140 10.48 7.07 5.63
N ARG A 141 9.43 7.65 5.00
CA ARG A 141 9.01 9.03 5.26
C ARG A 141 8.38 9.21 6.65
N TRP A 142 7.70 8.18 7.12
CA TRP A 142 6.99 8.20 8.39
C TRP A 142 7.66 7.28 9.40
N VAL A 143 7.59 7.65 10.68
CA VAL A 143 8.06 6.79 11.77
C VAL A 143 7.05 5.66 11.98
N HIS A 144 7.56 4.45 12.13
CA HIS A 144 6.79 3.26 12.51
C HIS A 144 7.20 2.79 13.91
N ASP A 145 6.26 2.18 14.61
CA ASP A 145 6.56 1.47 15.85
C ASP A 145 7.19 0.08 15.57
N ASP A 146 7.53 -0.65 16.62
CA ASP A 146 8.15 -1.98 16.52
C ASP A 146 7.28 -3.03 15.83
N PHE A 147 6.00 -2.75 15.62
CA PHE A 147 5.02 -3.59 14.93
C PHE A 147 4.69 -3.10 13.51
N GLY A 148 5.39 -2.08 13.02
CA GLY A 148 5.19 -1.52 11.69
C GLY A 148 3.98 -0.58 11.56
N ARG A 149 3.35 -0.15 12.67
CA ARG A 149 2.24 0.80 12.64
C ARG A 149 2.75 2.23 12.58
N PHE A 150 2.11 3.07 11.79
CA PHE A 150 2.43 4.49 11.75
C PHE A 150 2.29 5.15 13.12
N VAL A 151 3.33 5.84 13.55
CA VAL A 151 3.31 6.63 14.79
C VAL A 151 2.57 7.93 14.52
N LYS A 152 1.57 8.23 15.36
CA LYS A 152 0.85 9.50 15.32
C LYS A 152 1.56 10.54 16.18
N GLU A 153 1.48 11.78 15.74
CA GLU A 153 1.90 12.98 16.45
C GLU A 153 0.65 13.85 16.58
N TYR A 154 0.21 14.04 17.81
CA TYR A 154 -0.99 14.82 18.10
C TYR A 154 -0.69 16.31 18.05
N LEU A 155 -1.66 17.11 17.66
CA LEU A 155 -1.49 18.52 17.40
C LEU A 155 -2.49 19.32 18.22
N GLU A 156 -2.03 20.44 18.77
CA GLU A 156 -2.88 21.41 19.42
C GLU A 156 -2.60 22.81 18.89
N GLU A 157 -3.60 23.66 18.97
CA GLU A 157 -3.48 25.05 18.59
C GLU A 157 -3.17 25.90 19.83
N VAL A 158 -2.06 26.63 19.76
CA VAL A 158 -1.62 27.53 20.83
C VAL A 158 -1.70 28.95 20.33
N GLU A 159 -2.39 29.81 21.07
CA GLU A 159 -2.48 31.24 20.80
C GLU A 159 -1.39 31.97 21.59
N THR A 160 -0.65 32.82 20.89
CA THR A 160 0.40 33.67 21.48
C THR A 160 0.20 35.12 21.09
N GLU A 161 0.34 36.03 22.06
CA GLU A 161 0.39 37.46 21.78
C GLU A 161 1.73 37.79 21.07
N ILE A 162 1.66 38.44 19.92
CA ILE A 162 2.83 38.82 19.14
C ILE A 162 2.88 40.33 18.93
N GLN A 163 4.03 40.83 18.58
CA GLN A 163 4.20 42.18 18.03
C GLN A 163 4.27 42.10 16.50
N LEU A 164 3.71 43.10 15.83
CA LEU A 164 3.82 43.17 14.38
C LEU A 164 5.30 43.33 13.97
N PRO A 165 5.69 42.74 12.83
CA PRO A 165 7.02 42.96 12.28
C PRO A 165 7.29 44.43 11.99
N ASP A 166 8.49 44.91 12.30
CA ASP A 166 8.91 46.26 11.96
C ASP A 166 8.91 46.48 10.44
N GLY A 167 8.29 47.62 10.01
CA GLY A 167 8.28 48.02 8.61
C GLY A 167 7.18 47.39 7.75
N LEU A 168 6.21 46.71 8.32
CA LEU A 168 5.03 46.24 7.60
C LEU A 168 4.13 47.43 7.26
N ALA A 169 3.76 47.58 5.98
CA ALA A 169 2.87 48.66 5.54
C ALA A 169 1.39 48.36 5.89
N ASP A 170 0.60 49.41 6.14
CA ASP A 170 -0.79 49.27 6.55
C ASP A 170 -1.64 48.52 5.51
N ASP A 171 -1.33 48.63 4.22
CA ASP A 171 -2.01 47.94 3.13
C ASP A 171 -1.62 46.47 2.96
N GLU A 172 -0.47 46.06 3.49
CA GLU A 172 0.01 44.69 3.49
C GLU A 172 -0.47 43.90 4.73
N LEU A 173 -0.83 44.60 5.81
CA LEU A 173 -1.22 44.00 7.10
C LEU A 173 -2.36 42.95 6.98
N PRO A 174 -3.46 43.17 6.25
CA PRO A 174 -4.54 42.20 6.18
C PRO A 174 -4.12 40.87 5.57
N LEU A 175 -3.31 40.90 4.50
CA LEU A 175 -2.81 39.70 3.84
C LEU A 175 -1.80 38.98 4.75
N TRP A 176 -0.88 39.71 5.34
CA TRP A 176 0.12 39.17 6.25
C TRP A 176 -0.56 38.50 7.48
N MET A 177 -1.60 39.14 8.07
CA MET A 177 -2.35 38.57 9.18
C MET A 177 -3.01 37.26 8.79
N MET A 178 -3.63 37.19 7.61
CA MET A 178 -4.26 35.96 7.10
C MET A 178 -3.23 34.85 6.87
N GLU A 179 -2.12 35.13 6.23
CA GLU A 179 -1.06 34.15 5.93
C GLU A 179 -0.38 33.61 7.18
N ASN A 180 -0.25 34.46 8.23
CA ASN A 180 0.37 34.11 9.50
C ASN A 180 -0.62 33.68 10.59
N ARG A 181 -1.91 33.56 10.27
CA ARG A 181 -2.99 33.19 11.21
C ARG A 181 -3.02 34.10 12.43
N VAL A 182 -2.96 35.41 12.19
CA VAL A 182 -2.99 36.45 13.20
C VAL A 182 -4.36 37.13 13.22
N GLU A 183 -4.91 37.36 14.42
CA GLU A 183 -6.13 38.12 14.62
C GLU A 183 -5.86 39.29 15.56
N GLU A 184 -6.54 40.41 15.36
CA GLU A 184 -6.56 41.52 16.33
C GLU A 184 -7.73 41.31 17.30
N ARG A 185 -7.40 41.20 18.58
CA ARG A 185 -8.38 41.08 19.67
C ARG A 185 -8.01 42.07 20.79
N ASP A 186 -8.92 43.00 21.14
CA ASP A 186 -8.74 44.01 22.19
C ASP A 186 -7.44 44.85 22.04
N GLY A 187 -7.06 45.19 20.80
CA GLY A 187 -5.86 45.97 20.49
C GLY A 187 -4.54 45.18 20.62
N LYS A 188 -4.63 43.88 20.66
CA LYS A 188 -3.50 42.96 20.66
C LYS A 188 -3.54 42.04 19.43
N TYR A 189 -2.38 41.66 18.94
CA TYR A 189 -2.26 40.70 17.84
C TYR A 189 -2.00 39.31 18.38
N ILE A 190 -2.91 38.39 18.11
CA ILE A 190 -2.87 37.01 18.58
C ILE A 190 -2.58 36.10 17.37
N GLN A 191 -1.48 35.37 17.44
CA GLN A 191 -1.12 34.37 16.45
C GLN A 191 -1.51 32.98 16.92
N ALA A 192 -2.27 32.27 16.09
CA ALA A 192 -2.55 30.85 16.27
C ALA A 192 -1.45 29.99 15.60
N THR A 193 -0.75 29.19 16.39
CA THR A 193 0.28 28.27 15.92
C THR A 193 -0.08 26.83 16.28
N THR A 194 0.18 25.90 15.35
CA THR A 194 -0.01 24.48 15.63
C THR A 194 1.29 23.90 16.20
N VAL A 195 1.21 23.32 17.37
CA VAL A 195 2.32 22.66 18.07
C VAL A 195 2.04 21.19 18.27
N VAL A 196 3.08 20.40 18.56
CA VAL A 196 2.90 18.99 18.94
C VAL A 196 2.43 18.95 20.40
N ALA A 197 1.29 18.33 20.61
CA ALA A 197 0.71 18.12 21.94
C ALA A 197 1.41 16.94 22.64
N ASP A 198 1.48 16.98 23.96
CA ASP A 198 1.98 15.90 24.82
C ASP A 198 0.91 14.86 25.19
N HIS A 199 -0.31 15.03 24.69
CA HIS A 199 -1.48 14.19 24.94
C HIS A 199 -2.28 13.97 23.64
N GLU A 200 -3.20 13.01 23.67
CA GLU A 200 -4.09 12.73 22.52
C GLU A 200 -5.10 13.86 22.32
N THR A 201 -5.16 14.35 21.05
CA THR A 201 -6.12 15.36 20.60
C THR A 201 -6.87 14.86 19.37
N PRO A 202 -8.01 15.45 18.98
CA PRO A 202 -8.68 15.13 17.73
C PRO A 202 -7.84 15.43 16.47
N SER A 203 -6.92 16.40 16.57
CA SER A 203 -6.02 16.77 15.47
C SER A 203 -4.72 16.01 15.58
N TRP A 204 -4.32 15.32 14.51
CA TRP A 204 -3.08 14.55 14.47
C TRP A 204 -2.54 14.45 13.04
N ARG A 205 -1.28 14.11 12.94
CA ARG A 205 -0.61 13.73 11.68
C ARG A 205 0.29 12.51 11.91
N TYR A 206 0.74 11.86 10.83
CA TYR A 206 1.81 10.89 10.97
C TYR A 206 3.12 11.58 11.28
N LYS A 207 3.87 11.01 12.23
CA LYS A 207 5.17 11.54 12.64
C LYS A 207 6.17 11.37 11.50
N ALA A 208 6.71 12.49 11.01
CA ALA A 208 7.72 12.48 9.96
C ALA A 208 9.03 11.85 10.46
N ASN A 209 9.68 11.05 9.61
CA ASN A 209 11.01 10.55 9.87
C ASN A 209 12.03 11.68 9.59
N PRO A 210 12.82 12.13 10.58
CA PRO A 210 13.79 13.21 10.40
C PRO A 210 14.94 12.83 9.45
N ASP A 211 15.20 11.54 9.25
CA ASP A 211 16.25 11.04 8.37
C ASP A 211 15.80 10.85 6.92
N TYR A 212 14.53 11.13 6.60
CA TYR A 212 14.00 11.02 5.24
C TYR A 212 14.43 12.19 4.37
N ASP A 213 15.12 11.87 3.28
CA ASP A 213 15.66 12.87 2.35
C ASP A 213 14.65 13.14 1.20
N LEU A 214 13.90 14.24 1.33
CA LEU A 214 12.93 14.69 0.34
C LEU A 214 13.55 15.12 -1.00
N THR A 215 14.88 15.29 -1.07
CA THR A 215 15.57 15.73 -2.30
C THR A 215 15.92 14.58 -3.23
N LYS A 216 15.92 13.36 -2.72
CA LYS A 216 16.19 12.15 -3.52
C LYS A 216 14.94 11.72 -4.26
N PRO A 217 15.06 11.43 -5.58
CA PRO A 217 13.95 10.83 -6.31
C PRO A 217 13.62 9.47 -5.70
N TYR A 218 12.33 9.22 -5.47
CA TYR A 218 11.85 7.93 -5.06
C TYR A 218 11.89 6.95 -6.24
N ILE A 219 12.39 5.74 -6.04
CA ILE A 219 12.37 4.63 -6.99
C ILE A 219 11.64 3.46 -6.33
N GLU A 220 10.53 3.01 -6.91
CA GLU A 220 9.75 1.89 -6.40
C GLU A 220 10.59 0.59 -6.36
N ARG A 221 10.31 -0.31 -5.42
CA ARG A 221 11.03 -1.59 -5.28
C ARG A 221 11.03 -2.40 -6.57
N LYS A 222 9.92 -2.40 -7.32
CA LYS A 222 9.84 -3.10 -8.61
C LYS A 222 10.84 -2.62 -9.67
N ASP A 223 11.32 -1.39 -9.54
CA ASP A 223 12.25 -0.74 -10.48
C ASP A 223 13.69 -0.75 -9.96
N ARG A 224 13.94 -1.40 -8.84
CA ARG A 224 15.25 -1.55 -8.20
C ARG A 224 15.72 -2.99 -8.34
N GLN A 225 16.91 -3.19 -8.93
CA GLN A 225 17.46 -4.51 -9.25
C GLN A 225 17.77 -5.40 -8.03
N GLU A 226 17.95 -4.78 -6.86
CA GLU A 226 18.21 -5.49 -5.62
C GLU A 226 16.95 -6.07 -4.96
N TRP A 227 15.76 -5.87 -5.56
CA TRP A 227 14.48 -6.36 -5.03
C TRP A 227 13.77 -7.26 -6.02
N ASP A 228 13.15 -8.32 -5.51
CA ASP A 228 12.29 -9.21 -6.29
C ASP A 228 11.03 -9.65 -5.54
N TYR A 229 10.03 -10.10 -6.28
CA TYR A 229 8.81 -10.71 -5.74
C TYR A 229 9.07 -12.17 -5.35
N VAL A 230 9.00 -12.50 -4.08
CA VAL A 230 9.01 -13.88 -3.60
C VAL A 230 7.58 -14.38 -3.48
N GLY A 231 7.16 -15.28 -4.35
CA GLY A 231 5.89 -15.99 -4.27
C GLY A 231 5.92 -16.98 -3.12
N MET A 232 5.07 -16.72 -2.12
CA MET A 232 5.06 -17.46 -0.85
C MET A 232 3.89 -18.43 -0.75
N MET A 233 2.90 -18.30 -1.61
CA MET A 233 1.74 -19.20 -1.65
C MET A 233 1.02 -19.11 -2.99
N GLY A 234 0.68 -20.26 -3.57
CA GLY A 234 -0.08 -20.34 -4.82
C GLY A 234 0.51 -21.30 -5.83
N VAL A 235 0.28 -21.00 -7.11
CA VAL A 235 0.83 -21.76 -8.23
C VAL A 235 1.93 -20.95 -8.89
N LEU A 236 3.15 -21.48 -8.82
CA LEU A 236 4.36 -20.79 -9.28
C LEU A 236 5.08 -21.60 -10.36
N ALA A 237 5.63 -20.89 -11.35
CA ALA A 237 6.54 -21.47 -12.33
C ALA A 237 7.97 -21.50 -11.74
N VAL A 238 8.68 -22.59 -11.96
CA VAL A 238 10.05 -22.78 -11.50
C VAL A 238 10.89 -23.51 -12.55
N TRP A 239 12.15 -23.11 -12.67
CA TRP A 239 13.11 -23.82 -13.49
C TRP A 239 13.34 -25.23 -12.93
N ASP A 240 13.44 -26.25 -13.81
CA ASP A 240 13.80 -27.60 -13.42
C ASP A 240 14.92 -28.17 -14.32
N ASP A 241 15.57 -29.22 -13.83
CA ASP A 241 16.63 -29.92 -14.56
C ASP A 241 16.11 -30.89 -15.64
N GLY A 242 14.80 -30.87 -15.89
CA GLY A 242 14.13 -31.77 -16.85
C GLY A 242 13.65 -33.10 -16.23
N SER A 243 14.02 -33.41 -15.00
CA SER A 243 13.67 -34.69 -14.35
C SER A 243 12.26 -34.76 -13.77
N CYS A 244 11.66 -33.60 -13.47
CA CYS A 244 10.36 -33.53 -12.80
C CYS A 244 9.22 -34.05 -13.68
N GLN A 245 8.30 -34.78 -13.08
CA GLN A 245 7.11 -35.34 -13.77
C GLN A 245 5.83 -34.69 -13.23
N VAL A 246 4.88 -34.41 -14.12
CA VAL A 246 3.53 -33.97 -13.74
C VAL A 246 2.89 -35.02 -12.84
N ASN A 247 2.22 -34.57 -11.79
CA ASN A 247 1.71 -35.41 -10.71
C ASN A 247 2.77 -36.06 -9.81
N GLY A 248 4.06 -35.76 -10.02
CA GLY A 248 5.15 -36.09 -9.11
C GLY A 248 5.40 -35.00 -8.07
N PHE A 249 6.53 -35.12 -7.43
CA PHE A 249 7.07 -34.12 -6.49
C PHE A 249 8.45 -33.66 -6.99
N CYS A 250 8.78 -32.43 -6.66
CA CYS A 250 10.12 -31.87 -6.85
C CYS A 250 10.67 -31.35 -5.53
N GLN A 251 11.98 -31.22 -5.48
CA GLN A 251 12.75 -30.59 -4.40
C GLN A 251 13.77 -29.62 -5.00
N VAL A 252 14.41 -28.83 -4.15
CA VAL A 252 15.42 -27.86 -4.60
C VAL A 252 16.73 -28.57 -4.96
N ALA A 253 17.27 -28.23 -6.11
CA ALA A 253 18.62 -28.55 -6.55
C ALA A 253 19.52 -27.32 -6.53
N THR A 254 20.83 -27.52 -6.72
CA THR A 254 21.83 -26.45 -6.80
C THR A 254 21.43 -25.35 -7.77
N GLY A 255 21.60 -24.10 -7.35
CA GLY A 255 21.21 -22.93 -8.12
C GLY A 255 19.71 -22.61 -8.07
N GLY A 256 18.98 -23.13 -7.09
CA GLY A 256 17.57 -22.83 -6.83
C GLY A 256 16.62 -23.32 -7.93
N ILE A 257 16.96 -24.37 -8.65
CA ILE A 257 16.06 -25.02 -9.62
C ILE A 257 15.41 -26.27 -8.98
N ALA A 258 14.35 -26.77 -9.60
CA ALA A 258 13.71 -28.00 -9.18
C ALA A 258 14.44 -29.24 -9.75
N THR A 259 14.46 -30.32 -8.99
CA THR A 259 14.78 -31.69 -9.42
C THR A 259 13.72 -32.65 -8.90
N ALA A 260 13.55 -33.82 -9.56
CA ALA A 260 12.57 -34.81 -9.13
C ALA A 260 12.83 -35.30 -7.69
N ALA A 261 11.76 -35.50 -6.92
CA ALA A 261 11.79 -36.09 -5.59
C ALA A 261 10.98 -37.39 -5.56
N GLU A 262 11.42 -38.36 -4.76
CA GLU A 262 10.78 -39.70 -4.66
C GLU A 262 9.36 -39.64 -4.05
N GLY A 263 9.07 -38.63 -3.24
CA GLY A 263 7.79 -38.50 -2.56
C GLY A 263 7.58 -37.18 -1.83
N TYR A 264 6.49 -37.11 -1.08
CA TYR A 264 6.14 -35.92 -0.31
C TYR A 264 6.90 -35.86 1.00
N ILE A 265 7.64 -34.76 1.20
CA ILE A 265 8.28 -34.41 2.47
C ILE A 265 7.84 -32.97 2.81
N PRO A 266 7.10 -32.74 3.92
CA PRO A 266 6.62 -31.42 4.30
C PRO A 266 7.76 -30.38 4.37
N GLY A 267 7.55 -29.22 3.71
CA GLY A 267 8.52 -28.11 3.69
C GLY A 267 9.74 -28.32 2.79
N LEU A 268 9.93 -29.49 2.21
CA LEU A 268 11.07 -29.79 1.33
C LEU A 268 10.68 -30.21 -0.08
N THR A 269 9.45 -30.69 -0.29
CA THR A 269 9.01 -31.12 -1.62
C THR A 269 7.69 -30.48 -2.02
N TYR A 270 7.55 -30.20 -3.31
CA TYR A 270 6.42 -29.45 -3.89
C TYR A 270 5.75 -30.28 -4.99
N ARG A 271 4.42 -30.20 -5.04
CA ARG A 271 3.63 -30.94 -6.04
C ARG A 271 3.76 -30.30 -7.42
N VAL A 272 4.20 -31.07 -8.40
CA VAL A 272 4.28 -30.68 -9.80
C VAL A 272 2.90 -30.87 -10.44
N ILE A 273 2.32 -29.81 -11.02
CA ILE A 273 0.98 -29.84 -11.60
C ILE A 273 0.98 -29.67 -13.14
N GLU A 274 2.01 -29.06 -13.69
CA GLU A 274 2.09 -28.77 -15.13
C GLU A 274 3.57 -28.73 -15.56
N ARG A 275 3.84 -29.13 -16.79
CA ARG A 275 5.10 -28.86 -17.50
C ARG A 275 4.81 -27.81 -18.56
N VAL A 276 5.44 -26.64 -18.41
CA VAL A 276 5.24 -25.47 -19.30
C VAL A 276 6.20 -25.53 -20.49
N ALA A 277 7.44 -25.93 -20.22
CA ALA A 277 8.50 -26.09 -21.23
C ALA A 277 9.45 -27.23 -20.79
N ASP A 278 10.46 -27.53 -21.60
CA ASP A 278 11.41 -28.63 -21.32
C ASP A 278 12.07 -28.52 -19.94
N ASN A 279 12.30 -27.29 -19.48
CA ASN A 279 12.99 -26.95 -18.23
C ASN A 279 12.19 -26.02 -17.32
N ILE A 280 10.85 -25.93 -17.52
CA ILE A 280 9.96 -25.13 -16.66
C ILE A 280 8.74 -25.96 -16.27
N ILE A 281 8.47 -26.04 -15.00
CA ILE A 281 7.30 -26.68 -14.41
C ILE A 281 6.49 -25.68 -13.58
N LYS A 282 5.21 -25.98 -13.33
CA LYS A 282 4.42 -25.30 -12.29
C LYS A 282 4.25 -26.21 -11.08
N VAL A 283 4.42 -25.59 -9.93
CA VAL A 283 4.27 -26.26 -8.63
C VAL A 283 3.22 -25.57 -7.76
N VAL A 284 2.60 -26.34 -6.88
CA VAL A 284 1.80 -25.77 -5.77
C VAL A 284 2.72 -25.51 -4.61
N PHE A 285 2.85 -24.24 -4.26
CA PHE A 285 3.61 -23.78 -3.10
C PHE A 285 2.65 -23.34 -1.99
N ARG A 286 2.84 -23.84 -0.77
CA ARG A 286 1.98 -23.58 0.39
C ARG A 286 2.65 -23.95 1.70
#